data_f2c259a181cf637e36282006141113b5
#
_entry.id   f2c259a181cf637e36282006141113b5
#
_cell.length_a   1.000
_cell.length_b   1.000
_cell.length_c   1.000
_cell.angle_alpha   90.00
_cell.angle_beta   90.00
_cell.angle_gamma   90.00
#
_symmetry.space_group_name_H-M   'P 1'
#
loop_
_entity.id
_entity.type
_entity.pdbx_description
1 polymer ?
#
loop_
_entity_poly.entity_id
_entity_poly.type
_entity_poly.pdbx_seq_one_letter_code
_entity_poly.pdbx_strand_id
1 'polypeptide(L)'
;MDRPAEAVHGGPMSTSTTATTTTTPAAPDPRQVERTWRAIRRHHFAVLSTVSPAGHPHAAGVSYCAVDERLYVNTHRASRKARNVAADGRVGLVVPVRRLPVGPPFNVQFQGTAALLAQDDPEITTLLARGELGGIVSHGELDEPDGCFLRIEPTRRIHTYGIGVSVLAVARDPLHNGPRSVPVP
;
A
#
# COMPACT_ATOMS: atom_id res chain seq x y z
N MET A 1 49.58 10.23 58.59
CA MET A 1 50.03 9.41 57.43
C MET A 1 49.11 9.74 56.29
N ASP A 2 49.50 10.81 55.61
CA ASP A 2 48.73 11.39 54.47
C ASP A 2 49.02 10.64 53.19
N ARG A 3 47.94 10.38 52.40
CA ARG A 3 48.06 9.88 51.05
C ARG A 3 47.53 10.93 50.10
N PRO A 4 48.29 11.34 49.05
CA PRO A 4 47.88 12.36 48.15
C PRO A 4 46.91 11.79 47.11
N ALA A 5 45.92 12.63 46.69
CA ALA A 5 44.96 12.37 45.65
C ALA A 5 45.57 12.38 44.24
N GLU A 6 45.30 11.34 43.45
CA GLU A 6 45.67 11.27 42.04
C GLU A 6 44.73 12.13 41.17
N ALA A 7 45.33 13.01 40.38
CA ALA A 7 44.67 13.86 39.43
C ALA A 7 44.30 13.06 38.16
N VAL A 8 43.00 12.98 37.84
CA VAL A 8 42.51 12.39 36.60
C VAL A 8 42.68 13.40 35.47
N HIS A 9 43.52 13.09 34.51
CA HIS A 9 43.69 13.83 33.27
C HIS A 9 42.50 13.61 32.37
N GLY A 10 41.66 14.64 32.15
CA GLY A 10 40.65 14.71 31.13
C GLY A 10 41.27 14.89 29.75
N GLY A 11 41.21 13.85 28.91
CA GLY A 11 41.56 13.95 27.49
C GLY A 11 40.42 14.65 26.70
N PRO A 12 40.75 15.34 25.59
CA PRO A 12 39.74 16.05 24.81
C PRO A 12 38.81 15.06 24.10
N MET A 13 37.51 15.22 24.32
CA MET A 13 36.46 14.50 23.57
C MET A 13 36.47 14.98 22.12
N SER A 14 36.94 14.12 21.19
CA SER A 14 36.75 14.32 19.76
C SER A 14 35.27 14.20 19.41
N THR A 15 34.63 15.31 19.10
CA THR A 15 33.28 15.33 18.51
C THR A 15 33.39 14.94 17.05
N SER A 16 33.12 13.65 16.72
CA SER A 16 32.93 13.21 15.34
C SER A 16 31.60 13.76 14.82
N THR A 17 31.69 14.83 14.03
CA THR A 17 30.54 15.32 13.25
C THR A 17 30.27 14.34 12.12
N THR A 18 29.29 13.46 12.31
CA THR A 18 28.79 12.59 11.25
C THR A 18 28.03 13.45 10.26
N ALA A 19 28.64 13.77 9.11
CA ALA A 19 27.97 14.43 8.00
C ALA A 19 26.90 13.50 7.45
N THR A 20 25.64 13.81 7.74
CA THR A 20 24.48 13.14 7.12
C THR A 20 24.45 13.56 5.64
N THR A 21 24.99 12.72 4.77
CA THR A 21 24.87 12.91 3.31
C THR A 21 23.40 12.76 2.93
N THR A 22 22.71 13.86 2.74
CA THR A 22 21.34 13.88 2.19
C THR A 22 21.42 13.48 0.72
N THR A 23 21.31 12.18 0.44
CA THR A 23 21.20 11.68 -0.93
C THR A 23 19.84 12.13 -1.46
N THR A 24 19.84 13.08 -2.39
CA THR A 24 18.62 13.44 -3.16
C THR A 24 18.09 12.17 -3.80
N PRO A 25 16.80 11.81 -3.58
CA PRO A 25 16.24 10.62 -4.18
C PRO A 25 16.34 10.74 -5.70
N ALA A 26 16.94 9.74 -6.35
CA ALA A 26 16.97 9.67 -7.82
C ALA A 26 15.53 9.73 -8.36
N ALA A 27 15.36 10.39 -9.52
CA ALA A 27 14.08 10.44 -10.21
C ALA A 27 13.52 9.02 -10.39
N PRO A 28 12.20 8.82 -10.21
CA PRO A 28 11.60 7.50 -10.30
C PRO A 28 11.78 6.94 -11.72
N ASP A 29 12.14 5.65 -11.83
CA ASP A 29 12.19 4.96 -13.12
C ASP A 29 10.75 4.81 -13.67
N PRO A 30 10.39 5.46 -14.80
CA PRO A 30 9.04 5.40 -15.37
C PRO A 30 8.62 3.97 -15.70
N ARG A 31 9.58 3.09 -16.06
CA ARG A 31 9.32 1.67 -16.33
C ARG A 31 8.91 0.93 -15.08
N GLN A 32 9.47 1.28 -13.93
CA GLN A 32 9.11 0.66 -12.65
C GLN A 32 7.72 1.15 -12.20
N VAL A 33 7.39 2.42 -12.40
CA VAL A 33 6.04 2.96 -12.13
C VAL A 33 5.00 2.21 -12.96
N GLU A 34 5.23 2.09 -14.28
CA GLU A 34 4.31 1.39 -15.18
C GLU A 34 4.17 -0.10 -14.84
N ARG A 35 5.26 -0.79 -14.48
CA ARG A 35 5.22 -2.20 -14.04
C ARG A 35 4.40 -2.37 -12.77
N THR A 36 4.51 -1.43 -11.84
CA THR A 36 3.77 -1.44 -10.57
C THR A 36 2.27 -1.30 -10.82
N TRP A 37 1.86 -0.29 -11.60
CA TRP A 37 0.45 -0.08 -11.93
C TRP A 37 -0.12 -1.19 -12.80
N ARG A 38 0.65 -1.73 -13.73
CA ARG A 38 0.27 -2.93 -14.50
C ARG A 38 0.06 -4.14 -13.59
N ALA A 39 0.87 -4.32 -12.55
CA ALA A 39 0.65 -5.38 -11.57
C ALA A 39 -0.66 -5.14 -10.81
N ILE A 40 -0.96 -3.92 -10.36
CA ILE A 40 -2.22 -3.59 -9.69
C ILE A 40 -3.41 -3.85 -10.62
N ARG A 41 -3.39 -3.36 -11.87
CA ARG A 41 -4.51 -3.53 -12.82
C ARG A 41 -4.76 -4.97 -13.26
N ARG A 42 -3.77 -5.85 -13.18
CA ARG A 42 -3.90 -7.27 -13.58
C ARG A 42 -4.40 -8.19 -12.48
N HIS A 43 -4.41 -7.73 -11.25
CA HIS A 43 -4.88 -8.49 -10.10
C HIS A 43 -6.19 -7.89 -9.61
N HIS A 44 -7.06 -8.74 -9.05
CA HIS A 44 -8.40 -8.35 -8.62
C HIS A 44 -8.65 -8.64 -7.14
N PHE A 45 -7.63 -9.09 -6.42
CA PHE A 45 -7.71 -9.40 -5.00
C PHE A 45 -6.64 -8.62 -4.23
N ALA A 46 -7.04 -8.08 -3.09
CA ALA A 46 -6.15 -7.39 -2.17
C ALA A 46 -6.52 -7.69 -0.72
N VAL A 47 -5.58 -7.46 0.19
CA VAL A 47 -5.85 -7.37 1.62
C VAL A 47 -5.91 -5.89 1.98
N LEU A 48 -7.10 -5.44 2.41
CA LEU A 48 -7.37 -4.08 2.87
C LEU A 48 -7.29 -4.04 4.40
N SER A 49 -6.42 -3.19 4.91
CA SER A 49 -6.28 -2.91 6.35
C SER A 49 -6.92 -1.56 6.69
N THR A 50 -7.73 -1.55 7.72
CA THR A 50 -8.45 -0.37 8.25
C THR A 50 -8.31 -0.32 9.76
N VAL A 51 -8.61 0.81 10.38
CA VAL A 51 -8.56 0.98 11.84
C VAL A 51 -9.94 1.40 12.35
N SER A 52 -10.40 0.77 13.42
CA SER A 52 -11.66 1.16 14.08
C SER A 52 -11.50 2.49 14.84
N PRO A 53 -12.60 3.18 15.19
CA PRO A 53 -12.54 4.37 16.03
C PRO A 53 -11.84 4.15 17.39
N ALA A 54 -11.84 2.91 17.89
CA ALA A 54 -11.14 2.52 19.11
C ALA A 54 -9.64 2.17 18.87
N GLY A 55 -9.10 2.41 17.67
CA GLY A 55 -7.70 2.13 17.34
C GLY A 55 -7.39 0.66 17.02
N HIS A 56 -8.37 -0.23 16.96
CA HIS A 56 -8.13 -1.64 16.66
C HIS A 56 -7.93 -1.86 15.16
N PRO A 57 -6.83 -2.50 14.73
CA PRO A 57 -6.61 -2.83 13.34
C PRO A 57 -7.56 -3.93 12.87
N HIS A 58 -7.96 -3.87 11.61
CA HIS A 58 -8.77 -4.87 10.95
C HIS A 58 -8.28 -5.08 9.52
N ALA A 59 -8.05 -6.33 9.13
CA ALA A 59 -7.68 -6.72 7.78
C ALA A 59 -8.78 -7.58 7.15
N ALA A 60 -9.08 -7.35 5.87
CA ALA A 60 -10.05 -8.12 5.11
C ALA A 60 -9.56 -8.35 3.69
N GLY A 61 -9.79 -9.57 3.16
CA GLY A 61 -9.67 -9.83 1.74
C GLY A 61 -10.79 -9.10 0.99
N VAL A 62 -10.45 -8.46 -0.13
CA VAL A 62 -11.39 -7.71 -0.96
C VAL A 62 -11.11 -7.96 -2.43
N SER A 63 -12.19 -8.05 -3.25
CA SER A 63 -12.08 -7.91 -4.68
C SER A 63 -12.07 -6.42 -5.04
N TYR A 64 -11.29 -6.03 -6.05
CA TYR A 64 -11.23 -4.66 -6.49
C TYR A 64 -11.12 -4.53 -8.01
N CYS A 65 -11.54 -3.38 -8.53
CA CYS A 65 -11.18 -2.88 -9.85
C CYS A 65 -10.23 -1.69 -9.70
N ALA A 66 -9.22 -1.61 -10.57
CA ALA A 66 -8.33 -0.46 -10.64
C ALA A 66 -8.64 0.35 -11.90
N VAL A 67 -9.03 1.60 -11.70
CA VAL A 67 -9.33 2.57 -12.77
C VAL A 67 -8.45 3.78 -12.54
N ASP A 68 -7.74 4.18 -13.56
CA ASP A 68 -6.68 5.18 -13.46
C ASP A 68 -5.70 4.82 -12.34
N GLU A 69 -5.55 5.64 -11.34
CA GLU A 69 -4.67 5.44 -10.20
C GLU A 69 -5.42 5.21 -8.89
N ARG A 70 -6.68 4.74 -8.99
CA ARG A 70 -7.59 4.47 -7.89
C ARG A 70 -8.04 3.02 -7.89
N LEU A 71 -8.36 2.51 -6.73
CA LEU A 71 -8.94 1.19 -6.57
C LEU A 71 -10.35 1.32 -6.00
N TYR A 72 -11.27 0.55 -6.56
CA TYR A 72 -12.68 0.52 -6.15
C TYR A 72 -13.02 -0.86 -5.60
N VAL A 73 -13.67 -0.88 -4.46
CA VAL A 73 -14.12 -2.10 -3.77
C VAL A 73 -15.61 -1.97 -3.51
N ASN A 74 -16.41 -2.91 -4.01
CA ASN A 74 -17.83 -3.00 -3.63
C ASN A 74 -17.95 -3.68 -2.25
N THR A 75 -18.86 -3.18 -1.42
CA THR A 75 -19.12 -3.73 -0.09
C THR A 75 -20.46 -3.23 0.48
N HIS A 76 -20.81 -3.69 1.65
CA HIS A 76 -21.96 -3.28 2.44
C HIS A 76 -21.60 -2.16 3.42
N ARG A 77 -22.49 -1.18 3.61
CA ARG A 77 -22.32 -0.09 4.61
C ARG A 77 -22.17 -0.63 6.03
N ALA A 78 -22.86 -1.72 6.36
CA ALA A 78 -22.78 -2.38 7.66
C ALA A 78 -21.49 -3.21 7.85
N SER A 79 -20.65 -3.39 6.82
CA SER A 79 -19.39 -4.10 6.98
C SER A 79 -18.42 -3.36 7.87
N ARG A 80 -17.55 -4.11 8.58
CA ARG A 80 -16.55 -3.49 9.49
C ARG A 80 -15.62 -2.53 8.73
N LYS A 81 -15.16 -2.92 7.53
CA LYS A 81 -14.28 -2.10 6.71
C LYS A 81 -14.95 -0.79 6.27
N ALA A 82 -16.24 -0.83 5.90
CA ALA A 82 -16.99 0.38 5.51
C ALA A 82 -17.17 1.33 6.70
N ARG A 83 -17.56 0.81 7.88
CA ARG A 83 -17.68 1.61 9.10
C ARG A 83 -16.35 2.21 9.53
N ASN A 84 -15.28 1.45 9.42
CA ASN A 84 -13.94 1.95 9.75
C ASN A 84 -13.54 3.09 8.81
N VAL A 85 -13.70 2.91 7.49
CA VAL A 85 -13.40 3.94 6.48
C VAL A 85 -14.27 5.19 6.68
N ALA A 86 -15.54 5.04 7.01
CA ALA A 86 -16.41 6.19 7.30
C ALA A 86 -15.93 7.01 8.52
N ALA A 87 -15.29 6.37 9.49
CA ALA A 87 -14.76 7.02 10.68
C ALA A 87 -13.32 7.53 10.50
N ASP A 88 -12.48 6.78 9.79
CA ASP A 88 -11.08 7.09 9.51
C ASP A 88 -10.70 6.51 8.14
N GLY A 89 -10.52 7.39 7.18
CA GLY A 89 -10.18 7.03 5.81
C GLY A 89 -8.76 6.49 5.60
N ARG A 90 -7.90 6.46 6.61
CA ARG A 90 -6.53 5.93 6.48
C ARG A 90 -6.56 4.42 6.33
N VAL A 91 -5.91 3.92 5.29
CA VAL A 91 -5.88 2.50 4.96
C VAL A 91 -4.49 2.02 4.58
N GLY A 92 -4.26 0.73 4.74
CA GLY A 92 -3.15 0.00 4.14
C GLY A 92 -3.67 -1.04 3.17
N LEU A 93 -2.98 -1.27 2.07
CA LEU A 93 -3.39 -2.24 1.09
C LEU A 93 -2.21 -3.07 0.59
N VAL A 94 -2.43 -4.38 0.45
CA VAL A 94 -1.47 -5.32 -0.12
C VAL A 94 -2.15 -6.08 -1.25
N VAL A 95 -1.56 -6.02 -2.45
CA VAL A 95 -1.94 -6.83 -3.61
C VAL A 95 -0.94 -7.98 -3.74
N PRO A 96 -1.31 -9.23 -3.41
CA PRO A 96 -0.47 -10.38 -3.65
C PRO A 96 -0.30 -10.63 -5.15
N VAL A 97 0.94 -10.85 -5.59
CA VAL A 97 1.26 -11.12 -7.00
C VAL A 97 1.88 -12.49 -7.12
N ARG A 98 1.15 -13.45 -7.65
CA ARG A 98 1.69 -14.78 -7.96
C ARG A 98 2.21 -14.81 -9.39
N ARG A 99 3.47 -15.19 -9.58
CA ARG A 99 4.08 -15.39 -10.90
C ARG A 99 4.24 -16.86 -11.25
N LEU A 100 4.39 -17.72 -10.24
CA LEU A 100 4.57 -19.16 -10.36
C LEU A 100 3.68 -19.87 -9.35
N PRO A 101 3.31 -21.13 -9.61
CA PRO A 101 2.57 -21.96 -8.64
C PRO A 101 3.34 -22.11 -7.30
N VAL A 102 4.66 -22.20 -7.39
CA VAL A 102 5.58 -22.28 -6.25
C VAL A 102 6.66 -21.21 -6.45
N GLY A 103 6.91 -20.39 -5.43
CA GLY A 103 7.91 -19.32 -5.51
C GLY A 103 7.73 -18.24 -4.44
N PRO A 104 8.60 -17.23 -4.44
CA PRO A 104 8.53 -16.15 -3.47
C PRO A 104 7.20 -15.37 -3.57
N PRO A 105 6.63 -14.92 -2.44
CA PRO A 105 5.42 -14.13 -2.43
C PRO A 105 5.72 -12.69 -2.87
N PHE A 106 5.53 -12.41 -4.16
CA PHE A 106 5.62 -11.05 -4.67
C PHE A 106 4.39 -10.24 -4.27
N ASN A 107 4.55 -8.94 -4.10
CA ASN A 107 3.44 -8.07 -3.76
C ASN A 107 3.66 -6.62 -4.19
N VAL A 108 2.55 -5.88 -4.21
CA VAL A 108 2.50 -4.43 -4.21
C VAL A 108 1.82 -4.01 -2.93
N GLN A 109 2.37 -3.04 -2.22
CA GLN A 109 1.79 -2.54 -0.97
C GLN A 109 1.91 -1.02 -0.88
N PHE A 110 0.91 -0.39 -0.27
CA PHE A 110 0.91 1.05 -0.04
C PHE A 110 0.02 1.43 1.13
N GLN A 111 0.28 2.61 1.65
CA GLN A 111 -0.67 3.33 2.49
C GLN A 111 -1.48 4.27 1.61
N GLY A 112 -2.73 4.51 1.99
CA GLY A 112 -3.63 5.34 1.21
C GLY A 112 -4.74 5.94 2.05
N THR A 113 -5.60 6.67 1.35
CA THR A 113 -6.88 7.12 1.88
C THR A 113 -8.01 6.40 1.15
N ALA A 114 -9.08 6.13 1.88
CA ALA A 114 -10.30 5.57 1.33
C ALA A 114 -11.48 6.49 1.63
N ALA A 115 -12.37 6.63 0.66
CA ALA A 115 -13.65 7.32 0.81
C ALA A 115 -14.80 6.33 0.60
N LEU A 116 -15.87 6.48 1.37
CA LEU A 116 -17.11 5.73 1.20
C LEU A 116 -18.01 6.47 0.23
N LEU A 117 -18.34 5.83 -0.90
CA LEU A 117 -19.24 6.35 -1.94
C LEU A 117 -20.54 5.56 -1.97
N ALA A 118 -21.64 6.24 -2.23
CA ALA A 118 -22.94 5.59 -2.47
C ALA A 118 -22.97 4.90 -3.86
N GLN A 119 -23.90 3.98 -4.07
CA GLN A 119 -24.05 3.35 -5.39
C GLN A 119 -24.51 4.34 -6.47
N ASP A 120 -25.26 5.36 -6.08
CA ASP A 120 -25.77 6.44 -6.94
C ASP A 120 -24.83 7.65 -7.04
N ASP A 121 -23.61 7.54 -6.46
CA ASP A 121 -22.59 8.57 -6.61
C ASP A 121 -22.26 8.80 -8.10
N PRO A 122 -22.17 10.06 -8.58
CA PRO A 122 -21.87 10.36 -9.99
C PRO A 122 -20.59 9.73 -10.52
N GLU A 123 -19.57 9.56 -9.68
CA GLU A 123 -18.34 8.87 -10.06
C GLU A 123 -18.61 7.38 -10.30
N ILE A 124 -19.31 6.72 -9.37
CA ILE A 124 -19.64 5.30 -9.46
C ILE A 124 -20.56 5.01 -10.66
N THR A 125 -21.62 5.80 -10.84
CA THR A 125 -22.55 5.63 -11.98
C THR A 125 -21.84 5.82 -13.32
N THR A 126 -20.89 6.75 -13.42
CA THR A 126 -20.07 6.94 -14.62
C THR A 126 -19.19 5.73 -14.91
N LEU A 127 -18.50 5.19 -13.90
CA LEU A 127 -17.63 4.03 -14.05
C LEU A 127 -18.43 2.74 -14.37
N LEU A 128 -19.61 2.59 -13.80
CA LEU A 128 -20.54 1.49 -14.13
C LEU A 128 -21.00 1.58 -15.58
N ALA A 129 -21.39 2.76 -16.06
CA ALA A 129 -21.81 2.98 -17.45
C ALA A 129 -20.70 2.66 -18.46
N ARG A 130 -19.43 2.84 -18.07
CA ARG A 130 -18.23 2.48 -18.87
C ARG A 130 -17.85 1.00 -18.74
N GLY A 131 -18.50 0.23 -17.85
CA GLY A 131 -18.17 -1.17 -17.59
C GLY A 131 -16.85 -1.37 -16.80
N GLU A 132 -16.25 -0.31 -16.24
CA GLU A 132 -14.94 -0.35 -15.59
C GLU A 132 -14.98 -1.03 -14.21
N LEU A 133 -16.18 -1.16 -13.61
CA LEU A 133 -16.39 -1.83 -12.32
C LEU A 133 -16.97 -3.25 -12.46
N GLY A 134 -17.13 -3.77 -13.69
CA GLY A 134 -17.77 -5.07 -13.94
C GLY A 134 -17.20 -6.23 -13.13
N GLY A 135 -15.89 -6.23 -12.83
CA GLY A 135 -15.24 -7.29 -12.05
C GLY A 135 -15.63 -7.36 -10.57
N ILE A 136 -16.36 -6.37 -10.04
CA ILE A 136 -16.77 -6.31 -8.62
C ILE A 136 -18.28 -6.13 -8.43
N VAL A 137 -19.06 -6.17 -9.53
CA VAL A 137 -20.53 -6.01 -9.50
C VAL A 137 -21.23 -7.04 -10.39
N SER A 138 -20.61 -8.16 -10.72
CA SER A 138 -21.10 -9.14 -11.69
C SER A 138 -22.08 -10.17 -11.11
N HIS A 139 -22.34 -10.17 -9.81
CA HIS A 139 -23.13 -11.20 -9.12
C HIS A 139 -24.33 -10.63 -8.33
N GLY A 140 -24.86 -9.48 -8.76
CA GLY A 140 -26.02 -8.86 -8.11
C GLY A 140 -25.69 -7.91 -6.97
N GLU A 141 -24.42 -7.51 -6.84
CA GLU A 141 -23.99 -6.59 -5.78
C GLU A 141 -24.68 -5.23 -5.83
N LEU A 142 -25.18 -4.83 -7.02
CA LEU A 142 -25.91 -3.57 -7.19
C LEU A 142 -27.37 -3.64 -6.72
N ASP A 143 -27.93 -4.85 -6.55
CA ASP A 143 -29.29 -5.04 -6.07
C ASP A 143 -29.38 -4.91 -4.53
N GLU A 144 -28.23 -4.85 -3.85
CA GLU A 144 -28.18 -4.73 -2.40
C GLU A 144 -28.47 -3.28 -1.96
N PRO A 145 -29.56 -3.04 -1.21
CA PRO A 145 -30.00 -1.69 -0.85
C PRO A 145 -28.97 -0.91 0.00
N ASP A 146 -28.15 -1.60 0.80
CA ASP A 146 -27.08 -1.03 1.61
C ASP A 146 -25.70 -1.15 0.96
N GLY A 147 -25.65 -1.46 -0.34
CA GLY A 147 -24.43 -1.51 -1.10
C GLY A 147 -23.71 -0.16 -1.14
N CYS A 148 -22.39 -0.19 -1.15
CA CYS A 148 -21.56 1.00 -1.28
C CYS A 148 -20.20 0.65 -1.86
N PHE A 149 -19.46 1.67 -2.26
CA PHE A 149 -18.11 1.52 -2.79
C PHE A 149 -17.10 2.19 -1.86
N LEU A 150 -15.92 1.59 -1.76
CA LEU A 150 -14.73 2.23 -1.21
C LEU A 150 -13.86 2.64 -2.38
N ARG A 151 -13.62 3.94 -2.54
CA ARG A 151 -12.59 4.48 -3.43
C ARG A 151 -11.32 4.62 -2.64
N ILE A 152 -10.23 3.97 -3.08
CA ILE A 152 -8.94 3.94 -2.40
C ILE A 152 -7.90 4.62 -3.28
N GLU A 153 -7.21 5.58 -2.72
CA GLU A 153 -6.14 6.35 -3.37
C GLU A 153 -4.83 6.12 -2.62
N PRO A 154 -3.77 5.64 -3.30
CA PRO A 154 -2.45 5.55 -2.69
C PRO A 154 -1.93 6.93 -2.29
N THR A 155 -1.18 7.00 -1.18
CA THR A 155 -0.50 8.22 -0.76
C THR A 155 1.01 8.00 -0.68
N ARG A 156 1.79 9.05 -0.98
CA ARG A 156 3.27 9.07 -0.88
C ARG A 156 3.97 8.11 -1.84
N ARG A 157 4.07 6.84 -1.50
CA ARG A 157 4.86 5.85 -2.25
C ARG A 157 4.18 4.49 -2.26
N ILE A 158 4.33 3.80 -3.38
CA ILE A 158 3.94 2.40 -3.54
C ILE A 158 5.21 1.57 -3.41
N HIS A 159 5.20 0.62 -2.50
CA HIS A 159 6.29 -0.33 -2.29
C HIS A 159 5.98 -1.63 -3.02
N THR A 160 7.00 -2.23 -3.61
CA THR A 160 6.86 -3.51 -4.29
C THR A 160 7.93 -4.49 -3.80
N TYR A 161 7.59 -5.77 -3.81
CA TYR A 161 8.54 -6.83 -3.62
C TYR A 161 8.53 -7.75 -4.85
N GLY A 162 9.67 -7.86 -5.52
CA GLY A 162 9.86 -8.70 -6.70
C GLY A 162 9.22 -8.20 -8.00
N ILE A 163 8.55 -7.05 -8.03
CA ILE A 163 7.97 -6.49 -9.25
C ILE A 163 9.07 -5.86 -10.11
N GLY A 164 9.17 -6.30 -11.38
CA GLY A 164 10.20 -5.83 -12.29
C GLY A 164 11.58 -6.44 -12.07
N VAL A 165 11.69 -7.46 -11.22
CA VAL A 165 12.94 -8.18 -10.91
C VAL A 165 12.85 -9.62 -11.37
N SER A 166 13.98 -10.21 -11.79
CA SER A 166 14.08 -11.63 -12.10
C SER A 166 13.83 -12.49 -10.84
N VAL A 167 13.03 -13.54 -10.96
CA VAL A 167 12.79 -14.50 -9.87
C VAL A 167 14.08 -15.07 -9.33
N LEU A 168 15.05 -15.37 -10.23
CA LEU A 168 16.34 -15.91 -9.85
C LEU A 168 17.19 -14.90 -9.06
N ALA A 169 17.12 -13.61 -9.40
CA ALA A 169 17.81 -12.57 -8.66
C ALA A 169 17.22 -12.41 -7.24
N VAL A 170 15.89 -12.45 -7.12
CA VAL A 170 15.22 -12.41 -5.80
C VAL A 170 15.55 -13.66 -4.99
N ALA A 171 15.60 -14.84 -5.61
CA ALA A 171 15.94 -16.08 -4.91
C ALA A 171 17.39 -16.12 -4.38
N ARG A 172 18.33 -15.45 -5.10
CA ARG A 172 19.74 -15.38 -4.67
C ARG A 172 19.96 -14.39 -3.52
N ASP A 173 19.28 -13.27 -3.54
CA ASP A 173 19.37 -12.24 -2.52
C ASP A 173 18.03 -11.51 -2.35
N PRO A 174 17.12 -12.06 -1.53
CA PRO A 174 15.78 -11.53 -1.37
C PRO A 174 15.74 -10.17 -0.71
N LEU A 175 16.71 -9.85 0.16
CA LEU A 175 16.73 -8.60 0.92
C LEU A 175 17.11 -7.40 0.05
N HIS A 176 18.06 -7.54 -0.85
CA HIS A 176 18.56 -6.44 -1.67
C HIS A 176 17.90 -6.38 -3.06
N ASN A 177 17.55 -7.53 -3.63
CA ASN A 177 16.95 -7.58 -4.97
C ASN A 177 15.41 -7.51 -4.97
N GLY A 178 14.74 -7.87 -3.87
CA GLY A 178 13.29 -7.90 -3.79
C GLY A 178 12.63 -6.51 -3.72
N PRO A 179 13.03 -5.66 -2.76
CA PRO A 179 12.35 -4.39 -2.49
C PRO A 179 12.55 -3.33 -3.57
N ARG A 180 11.48 -2.62 -3.93
CA ARG A 180 11.48 -1.42 -4.78
C ARG A 180 10.43 -0.46 -4.26
N SER A 181 10.52 0.81 -4.64
CA SER A 181 9.55 1.83 -4.26
C SER A 181 9.38 2.84 -5.39
N VAL A 182 8.15 3.18 -5.69
CA VAL A 182 7.80 4.20 -6.69
C VAL A 182 6.94 5.28 -6.04
N PRO A 183 7.04 6.54 -6.46
CA PRO A 183 6.12 7.58 -6.03
C PRO A 183 4.72 7.26 -6.54
N VAL A 184 3.72 7.80 -5.89
CA VAL A 184 2.37 7.96 -6.46
C VAL A 184 2.48 9.08 -7.48
N PRO A 185 1.92 8.91 -8.68
CA PRO A 185 1.90 9.95 -9.72
C PRO A 185 1.27 11.25 -9.28
#